data_c03c3ba9b4cf0134231689107baebf91
#
_entry.id   c03c3ba9b4cf0134231689107baebf91
#
_cell.length_a   1.000
_cell.length_b   1.000
_cell.length_c   1.000
_cell.angle_alpha   90.00
_cell.angle_beta   90.00
_cell.angle_gamma   90.00
#
_symmetry.space_group_name_H-M   'P 1'
#
loop_
_entity.id
_entity.type
_entity.pdbx_description
1 polymer ?
#
loop_
_entity_poly.entity_id
_entity_poly.type
_entity_poly.pdbx_seq_one_letter_code
_entity_poly.pdbx_strand_id
1 'polypeptide(L)'
;MKTNRKTIKMPMRYLMNLVLVGLLFVGLSYVTGSMLSTYQNKVLLTVGINIILAVSLNVATGYLGQLPLGHAGFMAVGAYACALFTKSSGLPKGVAFAIGLVLAWVVAGLFGVLIGIPALRLTGDYLAILTLGFGEIIRITLNNIDDVLGFKLFYGSKGLKNIPKYSNFTNVFLCVVITCFLIHAMMKSRHGRAVLAIRDNEIAAESCGIQTTYYKVMAFAFSAAFAGMAGGLYACYIGVLNPSTFGFMKSIEILVMVVLGGMGSMLGSILSATVLTILPEATRSFDSYRMVIYSLVLILMMIFRPGGLLGSYDFSLSRVVEKIMNGELFKKNKEKEGADHE
;
A
#
# COMPACT_ATOMS: atom_id res chain seq x y z
N MET A 1 -3.39 38.98 22.44
CA MET A 1 -4.75 38.59 22.00
C MET A 1 -4.77 37.10 21.72
N LYS A 2 -5.43 36.27 22.56
CA LYS A 2 -5.65 34.85 22.28
C LYS A 2 -6.72 34.75 21.19
N THR A 3 -6.32 34.53 19.94
CA THR A 3 -7.26 34.17 18.87
C THR A 3 -7.96 32.87 19.24
N ASN A 4 -9.25 32.95 19.46
CA ASN A 4 -10.11 31.82 19.80
C ASN A 4 -10.21 30.90 18.58
N ARG A 5 -9.19 30.04 18.35
CA ARG A 5 -9.13 29.09 17.23
C ARG A 5 -10.22 28.04 17.44
N LYS A 6 -11.22 28.04 16.58
CA LYS A 6 -12.25 27.00 16.56
C LYS A 6 -11.61 25.68 16.11
N THR A 7 -11.45 24.73 17.03
CA THR A 7 -10.97 23.38 16.74
C THR A 7 -12.15 22.43 16.60
N ILE A 8 -12.16 21.64 15.54
CA ILE A 8 -13.20 20.63 15.33
C ILE A 8 -13.00 19.49 16.32
N LYS A 9 -14.06 19.09 17.06
CA LYS A 9 -14.02 17.97 17.99
C LYS A 9 -13.63 16.66 17.29
N MET A 10 -12.86 15.81 17.96
CA MET A 10 -12.39 14.52 17.42
C MET A 10 -13.47 13.68 16.72
N PRO A 11 -14.67 13.44 17.30
CA PRO A 11 -15.70 12.64 16.64
C PRO A 11 -16.19 13.25 15.32
N MET A 12 -16.27 14.59 15.24
CA MET A 12 -16.67 15.31 14.03
C MET A 12 -15.66 15.13 12.89
N ARG A 13 -14.35 15.01 13.20
CA ARG A 13 -13.31 14.76 12.20
C ARG A 13 -13.45 13.37 11.57
N TYR A 14 -13.75 12.35 12.38
CA TYR A 14 -13.99 10.98 11.87
C TYR A 14 -15.26 10.93 11.02
N LEU A 15 -16.34 11.62 11.46
CA LEU A 15 -17.57 11.70 10.70
C LEU A 15 -17.37 12.35 9.32
N MET A 16 -16.64 13.47 9.26
CA MET A 16 -16.31 14.15 8.00
C MET A 16 -15.53 13.25 7.05
N ASN A 17 -14.52 12.54 7.56
CA ASN A 17 -13.73 11.60 6.74
C ASN A 17 -14.59 10.44 6.24
N LEU A 18 -15.50 9.92 7.07
CA LEU A 18 -16.41 8.84 6.70
C LEU A 18 -17.39 9.29 5.61
N VAL A 19 -17.95 10.50 5.74
CA VAL A 19 -18.83 11.09 4.71
C VAL A 19 -18.08 11.27 3.39
N LEU A 20 -16.84 11.76 3.44
CA LEU A 20 -16.03 11.95 2.24
C LEU A 20 -15.72 10.61 1.55
N VAL A 21 -15.34 9.59 2.32
CA VAL A 21 -15.11 8.24 1.79
C VAL A 21 -16.39 7.67 1.19
N GLY A 22 -17.55 7.89 1.83
CA GLY A 22 -18.86 7.49 1.31
C GLY A 22 -19.20 8.20 -0.01
N LEU A 23 -18.96 9.51 -0.11
CA LEU A 23 -19.17 10.27 -1.34
C LEU A 23 -18.23 9.79 -2.47
N LEU A 24 -16.97 9.53 -2.15
CA LEU A 24 -16.02 8.96 -3.11
C LEU A 24 -16.48 7.57 -3.59
N PHE A 25 -16.98 6.73 -2.68
CA PHE A 25 -17.51 5.41 -3.04
C PHE A 25 -18.71 5.53 -3.99
N VAL A 26 -19.69 6.37 -3.66
CA VAL A 26 -20.88 6.55 -4.50
C VAL A 26 -20.50 7.14 -5.86
N GLY A 27 -19.64 8.16 -5.89
CA GLY A 27 -19.15 8.77 -7.13
C GLY A 27 -18.41 7.78 -8.03
N LEU A 28 -17.44 7.03 -7.47
CA LEU A 28 -16.68 6.04 -8.22
C LEU A 28 -17.57 4.85 -8.64
N SER A 29 -18.51 4.41 -7.79
CA SER A 29 -19.42 3.32 -8.13
C SER A 29 -20.40 3.72 -9.24
N TYR A 30 -20.85 4.96 -9.27
CA TYR A 30 -21.66 5.49 -10.37
C TYR A 30 -20.86 5.53 -11.69
N VAL A 31 -19.62 6.02 -11.64
CA VAL A 31 -18.71 6.08 -12.79
C VAL A 31 -18.41 4.67 -13.32
N THR A 32 -18.13 3.70 -12.42
CA THR A 32 -17.86 2.30 -12.81
C THR A 32 -19.07 1.60 -13.40
N GLY A 33 -20.29 1.94 -12.97
CA GLY A 33 -21.52 1.30 -13.44
C GLY A 33 -22.04 1.87 -14.77
N SER A 34 -21.84 3.18 -15.02
CA SER A 34 -22.49 3.88 -16.13
C SER A 34 -21.54 4.35 -17.26
N MET A 35 -20.26 4.62 -16.93
CA MET A 35 -19.35 5.31 -17.87
C MET A 35 -18.13 4.49 -18.27
N LEU A 36 -17.71 3.49 -17.47
CA LEU A 36 -16.47 2.78 -17.71
C LEU A 36 -16.67 1.49 -18.51
N SER A 37 -15.78 1.27 -19.50
CA SER A 37 -15.69 -0.01 -20.18
C SER A 37 -15.21 -1.12 -19.23
N THR A 38 -15.49 -2.39 -19.59
CA THR A 38 -15.01 -3.56 -18.83
C THR A 38 -13.50 -3.53 -18.62
N TYR A 39 -12.75 -2.96 -19.55
CA TYR A 39 -11.30 -2.81 -19.47
C TYR A 39 -10.90 -1.76 -18.42
N GLN A 40 -11.51 -0.59 -18.45
CA GLN A 40 -11.25 0.49 -17.50
C GLN A 40 -11.59 0.06 -16.05
N ASN A 41 -12.65 -0.73 -15.88
CA ASN A 41 -12.97 -1.33 -14.58
C ASN A 41 -11.85 -2.24 -14.07
N LYS A 42 -11.19 -3.00 -14.95
CA LYS A 42 -10.02 -3.82 -14.58
C LYS A 42 -8.84 -2.98 -14.13
N VAL A 43 -8.56 -1.87 -14.83
CA VAL A 43 -7.50 -0.92 -14.43
C VAL A 43 -7.80 -0.35 -13.05
N LEU A 44 -9.04 0.03 -12.77
CA LEU A 44 -9.43 0.58 -11.47
C LEU A 44 -9.25 -0.43 -10.32
N LEU A 45 -9.55 -1.71 -10.56
CA LEU A 45 -9.26 -2.78 -9.58
C LEU A 45 -7.76 -2.89 -9.30
N THR A 46 -6.93 -2.82 -10.34
CA THR A 46 -5.46 -2.86 -10.20
C THR A 46 -4.95 -1.63 -9.44
N VAL A 47 -5.52 -0.44 -9.68
CA VAL A 47 -5.23 0.77 -8.90
C VAL A 47 -5.50 0.53 -7.41
N GLY A 48 -6.65 -0.03 -7.05
CA GLY A 48 -6.98 -0.32 -5.65
C GLY A 48 -6.00 -1.30 -5.00
N ILE A 49 -5.60 -2.35 -5.70
CA ILE A 49 -4.61 -3.33 -5.22
C ILE A 49 -3.25 -2.67 -5.03
N ASN A 50 -2.80 -1.86 -5.98
CA ASN A 50 -1.52 -1.15 -5.92
C ASN A 50 -1.53 -0.07 -4.81
N ILE A 51 -2.66 0.58 -4.52
CA ILE A 51 -2.80 1.47 -3.37
C ILE A 51 -2.54 0.71 -2.06
N ILE A 52 -3.14 -0.48 -1.88
CA ILE A 52 -2.91 -1.28 -0.67
C ILE A 52 -1.43 -1.65 -0.57
N LEU A 53 -0.79 -2.09 -1.66
CA LEU A 53 0.63 -2.44 -1.70
C LEU A 53 1.52 -1.24 -1.37
N ALA A 54 1.25 -0.07 -1.95
CA ALA A 54 2.03 1.14 -1.70
C ALA A 54 1.86 1.63 -0.25
N VAL A 55 0.63 1.71 0.25
CA VAL A 55 0.36 2.16 1.62
C VAL A 55 0.92 1.17 2.65
N SER A 56 0.86 -0.15 2.37
CA SER A 56 1.45 -1.17 3.26
C SER A 56 2.98 -1.09 3.28
N LEU A 57 3.63 -0.96 2.11
CA LEU A 57 5.09 -0.79 2.05
C LEU A 57 5.53 0.52 2.73
N ASN A 58 4.76 1.58 2.62
CA ASN A 58 5.04 2.87 3.27
C ASN A 58 5.12 2.75 4.81
N VAL A 59 4.49 1.74 5.43
CA VAL A 59 4.67 1.45 6.86
C VAL A 59 6.12 1.08 7.17
N ALA A 60 6.72 0.23 6.34
CA ALA A 60 8.11 -0.20 6.55
C ALA A 60 9.12 0.86 6.06
N THR A 61 8.88 1.48 4.90
CA THR A 61 9.84 2.44 4.31
C THR A 61 9.69 3.84 4.88
N GLY A 62 8.48 4.35 4.96
CA GLY A 62 8.21 5.73 5.32
C GLY A 62 8.13 5.98 6.82
N TYR A 63 7.42 5.11 7.55
CA TYR A 63 7.24 5.30 8.99
C TYR A 63 8.30 4.61 9.83
N LEU A 64 8.83 3.45 9.42
CA LEU A 64 9.91 2.76 10.14
C LEU A 64 11.30 3.15 9.64
N GLY A 65 11.42 3.68 8.41
CA GLY A 65 12.69 4.08 7.82
C GLY A 65 13.55 2.92 7.32
N GLN A 66 12.97 1.75 7.09
CA GLN A 66 13.64 0.58 6.56
C GLN A 66 13.24 0.33 5.10
N LEU A 67 14.17 -0.07 4.22
CA LEU A 67 13.91 -0.26 2.79
C LEU A 67 13.88 -1.74 2.41
N PRO A 68 12.77 -2.49 2.69
CA PRO A 68 12.68 -3.88 2.28
C PRO A 68 12.34 -3.97 0.79
N LEU A 69 13.10 -4.79 0.04
CA LEU A 69 12.89 -5.07 -1.38
C LEU A 69 12.14 -6.38 -1.64
N GLY A 70 11.71 -7.09 -0.60
CA GLY A 70 11.01 -8.39 -0.70
C GLY A 70 9.48 -8.31 -0.65
N HIS A 71 8.86 -7.14 -0.83
CA HIS A 71 7.43 -6.92 -0.60
C HIS A 71 6.54 -7.78 -1.51
N ALA A 72 6.95 -8.02 -2.77
CA ALA A 72 6.26 -8.91 -3.69
C ALA A 72 6.24 -10.37 -3.21
N GLY A 73 7.22 -10.81 -2.42
CA GLY A 73 7.22 -12.14 -1.79
C GLY A 73 6.06 -12.31 -0.81
N PHE A 74 5.79 -11.31 0.05
CA PHE A 74 4.64 -11.33 0.96
C PHE A 74 3.31 -11.26 0.20
N MET A 75 3.25 -10.49 -0.88
CA MET A 75 2.11 -10.48 -1.80
C MET A 75 1.87 -11.90 -2.38
N ALA A 76 2.93 -12.61 -2.80
CA ALA A 76 2.83 -13.97 -3.31
C ALA A 76 2.28 -14.94 -2.26
N VAL A 77 2.85 -14.95 -1.05
CA VAL A 77 2.39 -15.82 0.06
C VAL A 77 0.90 -15.63 0.30
N GLY A 78 0.44 -14.38 0.42
CA GLY A 78 -0.97 -14.09 0.63
C GLY A 78 -1.86 -14.47 -0.56
N ALA A 79 -1.38 -14.24 -1.80
CA ALA A 79 -2.09 -14.61 -3.02
C ALA A 79 -2.36 -16.12 -3.10
N TYR A 80 -1.32 -16.93 -2.85
CA TYR A 80 -1.43 -18.37 -2.88
C TYR A 80 -2.26 -18.93 -1.70
N ALA A 81 -2.10 -18.37 -0.49
CA ALA A 81 -2.91 -18.75 0.67
C ALA A 81 -4.40 -18.53 0.41
N CYS A 82 -4.78 -17.35 -0.09
CA CYS A 82 -6.16 -17.04 -0.46
C CYS A 82 -6.66 -17.93 -1.59
N ALA A 83 -5.88 -18.12 -2.65
CA ALA A 83 -6.26 -18.90 -3.82
C ALA A 83 -6.52 -20.37 -3.49
N LEU A 84 -5.64 -21.00 -2.71
CA LEU A 84 -5.79 -22.38 -2.28
C LEU A 84 -7.04 -22.56 -1.41
N PHE A 85 -7.25 -21.67 -0.45
CA PHE A 85 -8.43 -21.73 0.40
C PHE A 85 -9.72 -21.54 -0.39
N THR A 86 -9.81 -20.51 -1.23
CA THR A 86 -11.03 -20.22 -2.02
C THR A 86 -11.33 -21.28 -3.05
N LYS A 87 -10.32 -21.98 -3.57
CA LYS A 87 -10.47 -23.08 -4.52
C LYS A 87 -10.93 -24.38 -3.84
N SER A 88 -10.46 -24.67 -2.62
CA SER A 88 -10.75 -25.90 -1.90
C SER A 88 -12.00 -25.79 -1.01
N SER A 89 -12.39 -24.58 -0.60
CA SER A 89 -13.55 -24.37 0.27
C SER A 89 -14.86 -24.52 -0.50
N GLY A 90 -15.72 -25.43 -0.05
CA GLY A 90 -17.10 -25.54 -0.52
C GLY A 90 -18.07 -24.50 0.05
N LEU A 91 -17.55 -23.40 0.63
CA LEU A 91 -18.33 -22.36 1.30
C LEU A 91 -19.02 -21.41 0.30
N PRO A 92 -20.09 -20.70 0.72
CA PRO A 92 -20.71 -19.65 -0.08
C PRO A 92 -19.68 -18.60 -0.52
N LYS A 93 -19.80 -18.11 -1.75
CA LYS A 93 -18.84 -17.22 -2.43
C LYS A 93 -18.32 -16.06 -1.57
N GLY A 94 -19.22 -15.34 -0.89
CA GLY A 94 -18.85 -14.17 -0.06
C GLY A 94 -18.06 -14.54 1.19
N VAL A 95 -18.45 -15.66 1.84
CA VAL A 95 -17.79 -16.14 3.06
C VAL A 95 -16.40 -16.70 2.75
N ALA A 96 -16.29 -17.52 1.69
CA ALA A 96 -15.01 -18.07 1.24
C ALA A 96 -14.00 -16.98 0.91
N PHE A 97 -14.46 -15.91 0.26
CA PHE A 97 -13.62 -14.76 -0.08
C PHE A 97 -13.15 -13.99 1.17
N ALA A 98 -14.05 -13.66 2.09
CA ALA A 98 -13.72 -12.93 3.31
C ALA A 98 -12.72 -13.71 4.19
N ILE A 99 -12.98 -15.02 4.42
CA ILE A 99 -12.05 -15.87 5.17
C ILE A 99 -10.73 -16.03 4.44
N GLY A 100 -10.74 -16.19 3.10
CA GLY A 100 -9.55 -16.26 2.27
C GLY A 100 -8.66 -15.02 2.40
N LEU A 101 -9.25 -13.82 2.44
CA LEU A 101 -8.51 -12.56 2.65
C LEU A 101 -7.92 -12.46 4.06
N VAL A 102 -8.66 -12.85 5.08
CA VAL A 102 -8.15 -12.88 6.46
C VAL A 102 -7.02 -13.90 6.58
N LEU A 103 -7.15 -15.07 5.95
CA LEU A 103 -6.08 -16.07 5.92
C LEU A 103 -4.83 -15.53 5.22
N ALA A 104 -4.99 -14.86 4.07
CA ALA A 104 -3.89 -14.21 3.35
C ALA A 104 -3.18 -13.18 4.23
N TRP A 105 -3.94 -12.36 4.97
CA TRP A 105 -3.42 -11.35 5.90
C TRP A 105 -2.62 -12.00 7.04
N VAL A 106 -3.18 -13.04 7.68
CA VAL A 106 -2.53 -13.74 8.81
C VAL A 106 -1.27 -14.47 8.34
N VAL A 107 -1.35 -15.26 7.26
CA VAL A 107 -0.21 -16.05 6.79
C VAL A 107 0.94 -15.15 6.34
N ALA A 108 0.65 -14.10 5.56
CA ALA A 108 1.69 -13.16 5.15
C ALA A 108 2.28 -12.40 6.35
N GLY A 109 1.49 -12.06 7.35
CA GLY A 109 1.95 -11.46 8.60
C GLY A 109 2.89 -12.39 9.39
N LEU A 110 2.56 -13.68 9.48
CA LEU A 110 3.43 -14.69 10.11
C LEU A 110 4.77 -14.83 9.37
N PHE A 111 4.75 -14.88 8.04
CA PHE A 111 5.98 -14.83 7.24
C PHE A 111 6.74 -13.51 7.46
N GLY A 112 6.04 -12.40 7.62
CA GLY A 112 6.61 -11.10 7.98
C GLY A 112 7.35 -11.14 9.32
N VAL A 113 6.80 -11.80 10.34
CA VAL A 113 7.50 -12.01 11.62
C VAL A 113 8.71 -12.91 11.45
N LEU A 114 8.54 -14.06 10.78
CA LEU A 114 9.58 -15.06 10.58
C LEU A 114 10.80 -14.49 9.84
N ILE A 115 10.56 -13.70 8.79
CA ILE A 115 11.62 -13.06 8.01
C ILE A 115 12.12 -11.79 8.72
N GLY A 116 11.23 -11.06 9.37
CA GLY A 116 11.54 -9.81 10.06
C GLY A 116 12.54 -9.98 11.21
N ILE A 117 12.44 -11.08 11.99
CA ILE A 117 13.35 -11.32 13.10
C ILE A 117 14.83 -11.36 12.68
N PRO A 118 15.25 -12.15 11.69
CA PRO A 118 16.63 -12.12 11.20
C PRO A 118 16.96 -10.89 10.36
N ALA A 119 16.02 -10.43 9.52
CA ALA A 119 16.28 -9.34 8.57
C ALA A 119 16.51 -8.00 9.27
N LEU A 120 15.71 -7.66 10.26
CA LEU A 120 15.77 -6.36 10.94
C LEU A 120 16.92 -6.20 11.94
N ARG A 121 17.77 -7.22 12.07
CA ARG A 121 19.08 -7.11 12.72
C ARG A 121 20.11 -6.42 11.83
N LEU A 122 19.87 -6.41 10.52
CA LEU A 122 20.67 -5.70 9.52
C LEU A 122 20.11 -4.31 9.29
N THR A 123 20.97 -3.38 8.88
CA THR A 123 20.61 -2.00 8.60
C THR A 123 21.01 -1.59 7.18
N GLY A 124 20.33 -0.59 6.63
CA GLY A 124 20.65 -0.04 5.32
C GLY A 124 20.52 -1.05 4.17
N ASP A 125 21.51 -1.07 3.28
CA ASP A 125 21.49 -1.86 2.06
C ASP A 125 21.50 -3.37 2.31
N TYR A 126 22.10 -3.82 3.41
CA TYR A 126 22.11 -5.25 3.78
C TYR A 126 20.73 -5.79 4.08
N LEU A 127 19.87 -4.97 4.69
CA LEU A 127 18.46 -5.30 4.90
C LEU A 127 17.73 -5.45 3.56
N ALA A 128 17.97 -4.51 2.64
CA ALA A 128 17.36 -4.51 1.32
C ALA A 128 17.74 -5.79 0.53
N ILE A 129 19.03 -6.14 0.51
CA ILE A 129 19.54 -7.34 -0.17
C ILE A 129 18.96 -8.61 0.45
N LEU A 130 18.95 -8.71 1.79
CA LEU A 130 18.43 -9.88 2.47
C LEU A 130 16.93 -10.08 2.23
N THR A 131 16.13 -9.01 2.33
CA THR A 131 14.69 -9.08 2.09
C THR A 131 14.36 -9.41 0.63
N LEU A 132 15.16 -8.91 -0.30
CA LEU A 132 15.09 -9.30 -1.71
C LEU A 132 15.37 -10.80 -1.88
N GLY A 133 16.43 -11.30 -1.26
CA GLY A 133 16.77 -12.74 -1.28
C GLY A 133 15.63 -13.60 -0.75
N PHE A 134 15.00 -13.21 0.36
CA PHE A 134 13.81 -13.91 0.87
C PHE A 134 12.63 -13.85 -0.10
N GLY A 135 12.40 -12.73 -0.76
CA GLY A 135 11.36 -12.61 -1.78
C GLY A 135 11.58 -13.60 -2.94
N GLU A 136 12.82 -13.71 -3.42
CA GLU A 136 13.19 -14.67 -4.48
C GLU A 136 13.13 -16.12 -3.98
N ILE A 137 13.54 -16.40 -2.74
CA ILE A 137 13.37 -17.73 -2.13
C ILE A 137 11.90 -18.13 -2.12
N ILE A 138 10.99 -17.25 -1.68
CA ILE A 138 9.55 -17.51 -1.70
C ILE A 138 9.09 -17.81 -3.12
N ARG A 139 9.49 -17.01 -4.11
CA ARG A 139 9.13 -17.20 -5.52
C ARG A 139 9.60 -18.54 -6.07
N ILE A 140 10.87 -18.88 -5.81
CA ILE A 140 11.46 -20.14 -6.27
C ILE A 140 10.81 -21.33 -5.56
N THR A 141 10.56 -21.21 -4.26
CA THR A 141 9.86 -22.26 -3.48
C THR A 141 8.45 -22.50 -4.05
N LEU A 142 7.67 -21.46 -4.29
CA LEU A 142 6.33 -21.58 -4.90
C LEU A 142 6.36 -22.19 -6.31
N ASN A 143 7.47 -22.02 -7.03
CA ASN A 143 7.63 -22.59 -8.36
C ASN A 143 7.97 -24.09 -8.34
N ASN A 144 8.69 -24.56 -7.32
CA ASN A 144 9.25 -25.91 -7.27
C ASN A 144 8.65 -26.80 -6.17
N ILE A 145 7.78 -26.26 -5.32
CA ILE A 145 7.25 -26.97 -4.13
C ILE A 145 6.46 -28.22 -4.50
N ASP A 146 5.79 -28.25 -5.64
CA ASP A 146 5.02 -29.40 -6.11
C ASP A 146 5.93 -30.59 -6.44
N ASP A 147 7.12 -30.35 -6.96
CA ASP A 147 8.12 -31.37 -7.26
C ASP A 147 8.68 -31.98 -5.97
N VAL A 148 8.79 -31.16 -4.90
CA VAL A 148 9.26 -31.60 -3.59
C VAL A 148 8.18 -32.39 -2.83
N LEU A 149 6.92 -31.95 -2.92
CA LEU A 149 5.79 -32.60 -2.22
C LEU A 149 5.28 -33.86 -2.93
N GLY A 150 5.61 -34.05 -4.22
CA GLY A 150 5.16 -35.17 -5.02
C GLY A 150 3.67 -35.11 -5.43
N PHE A 151 2.95 -34.03 -5.12
CA PHE A 151 1.59 -33.77 -5.55
C PHE A 151 1.39 -32.32 -6.01
N LYS A 152 0.50 -32.11 -6.99
CA LYS A 152 0.29 -30.82 -7.64
C LYS A 152 -0.68 -29.96 -6.83
N LEU A 153 -0.16 -29.11 -5.96
CA LEU A 153 -0.93 -28.16 -5.17
C LEU A 153 -0.89 -26.73 -5.74
N PHE A 154 0.31 -26.27 -6.11
CA PHE A 154 0.56 -24.91 -6.57
C PHE A 154 0.69 -24.81 -8.10
N TYR A 155 0.86 -25.95 -8.77
CA TYR A 155 1.09 -26.07 -10.23
C TYR A 155 2.34 -25.36 -10.75
N GLY A 156 3.25 -24.94 -9.89
CA GLY A 156 4.57 -24.40 -10.19
C GLY A 156 4.58 -23.41 -11.36
N SER A 157 5.45 -23.65 -12.35
CA SER A 157 5.60 -22.80 -13.56
C SER A 157 4.36 -22.77 -14.46
N LYS A 158 3.47 -23.80 -14.41
CA LYS A 158 2.21 -23.83 -15.16
C LYS A 158 1.16 -22.88 -14.59
N GLY A 159 1.38 -22.40 -13.37
CA GLY A 159 0.51 -21.49 -12.64
C GLY A 159 -0.77 -22.14 -12.09
N LEU A 160 -1.20 -21.67 -10.94
CA LEU A 160 -2.46 -22.07 -10.31
C LEU A 160 -3.63 -21.44 -11.07
N LYS A 161 -4.43 -22.27 -11.74
CA LYS A 161 -5.58 -21.86 -12.57
C LYS A 161 -6.90 -22.15 -11.85
N ASN A 162 -7.99 -21.59 -12.43
CA ASN A 162 -9.36 -21.77 -11.95
C ASN A 162 -9.59 -21.23 -10.53
N ILE A 163 -8.97 -20.09 -10.22
CA ILE A 163 -9.25 -19.36 -8.99
C ILE A 163 -10.57 -18.61 -9.17
N PRO A 164 -11.52 -18.74 -8.25
CA PRO A 164 -12.79 -18.04 -8.35
C PRO A 164 -12.60 -16.52 -8.34
N LYS A 165 -13.23 -15.82 -9.29
CA LYS A 165 -13.15 -14.36 -9.41
C LYS A 165 -14.17 -13.70 -8.51
N TYR A 166 -13.75 -13.29 -7.32
CA TYR A 166 -14.61 -12.64 -6.32
C TYR A 166 -14.27 -11.17 -6.10
N SER A 167 -13.14 -10.69 -6.64
CA SER A 167 -12.71 -9.30 -6.49
C SER A 167 -13.52 -8.38 -7.41
N ASN A 168 -14.56 -7.77 -6.85
CA ASN A 168 -15.33 -6.70 -7.47
C ASN A 168 -14.83 -5.34 -6.98
N PHE A 169 -15.23 -4.26 -7.68
CA PHE A 169 -14.89 -2.89 -7.28
C PHE A 169 -15.22 -2.60 -5.81
N THR A 170 -16.43 -2.96 -5.38
CA THR A 170 -16.88 -2.75 -3.99
C THR A 170 -15.96 -3.42 -2.97
N ASN A 171 -15.57 -4.69 -3.23
CA ASN A 171 -14.70 -5.45 -2.33
C ASN A 171 -13.30 -4.85 -2.25
N VAL A 172 -12.72 -4.47 -3.39
CA VAL A 172 -11.39 -3.84 -3.45
C VAL A 172 -11.42 -2.49 -2.76
N PHE A 173 -12.42 -1.65 -3.03
CA PHE A 173 -12.57 -0.35 -2.40
C PHE A 173 -12.71 -0.47 -0.87
N LEU A 174 -13.54 -1.40 -0.40
CA LEU A 174 -13.70 -1.67 1.03
C LEU A 174 -12.35 -2.05 1.67
N CYS A 175 -11.58 -2.95 1.04
CA CYS A 175 -10.26 -3.34 1.52
C CYS A 175 -9.27 -2.18 1.53
N VAL A 176 -9.29 -1.29 0.52
CA VAL A 176 -8.48 -0.06 0.51
C VAL A 176 -8.81 0.82 1.72
N VAL A 177 -10.11 1.07 1.96
CA VAL A 177 -10.56 1.90 3.09
C VAL A 177 -10.16 1.28 4.42
N ILE A 178 -10.38 -0.03 4.61
CA ILE A 178 -9.99 -0.76 5.83
C ILE A 178 -8.48 -0.66 6.03
N THR A 179 -7.67 -0.90 5.00
CA THR A 179 -6.21 -0.81 5.07
C THR A 179 -5.77 0.59 5.48
N CYS A 180 -6.27 1.60 4.80
CA CYS A 180 -5.94 2.99 5.10
C CYS A 180 -6.34 3.38 6.53
N PHE A 181 -7.52 2.96 6.97
CA PHE A 181 -7.99 3.22 8.32
C PHE A 181 -7.13 2.54 9.38
N LEU A 182 -6.82 1.24 9.22
CA LEU A 182 -6.04 0.48 10.19
C LEU A 182 -4.59 0.98 10.26
N ILE A 183 -3.95 1.27 9.14
CA ILE A 183 -2.59 1.84 9.11
C ILE A 183 -2.59 3.23 9.77
N HIS A 184 -3.55 4.08 9.45
CA HIS A 184 -3.67 5.40 10.08
C HIS A 184 -3.89 5.30 11.60
N ALA A 185 -4.78 4.41 12.05
CA ALA A 185 -5.04 4.18 13.47
C ALA A 185 -3.80 3.64 14.20
N MET A 186 -3.09 2.69 13.58
CA MET A 186 -1.85 2.15 14.11
C MET A 186 -0.79 3.25 14.25
N MET A 187 -0.58 4.06 13.21
CA MET A 187 0.46 5.11 13.24
C MET A 187 0.16 6.24 14.24
N LYS A 188 -1.12 6.51 14.54
CA LYS A 188 -1.51 7.46 15.60
C LYS A 188 -1.51 6.88 17.02
N SER A 189 -1.38 5.58 17.16
CA SER A 189 -1.35 4.88 18.44
C SER A 189 -0.03 5.10 19.18
N ARG A 190 0.07 4.55 20.41
CA ARG A 190 1.34 4.49 21.16
C ARG A 190 2.42 3.72 20.41
N HIS A 191 2.04 2.64 19.74
CA HIS A 191 2.95 1.81 18.95
C HIS A 191 3.50 2.57 17.72
N GLY A 192 2.66 3.32 17.02
CA GLY A 192 3.09 4.14 15.88
C GLY A 192 4.08 5.23 16.29
N ARG A 193 3.88 5.88 17.45
CA ARG A 193 4.84 6.85 17.97
C ARG A 193 6.20 6.22 18.32
N ALA A 194 6.21 4.99 18.85
CA ALA A 194 7.46 4.26 19.08
C ALA A 194 8.19 3.93 17.76
N VAL A 195 7.44 3.52 16.72
CA VAL A 195 7.99 3.27 15.38
C VAL A 195 8.62 4.54 14.80
N LEU A 196 7.95 5.70 14.90
CA LEU A 196 8.49 6.98 14.44
C LEU A 196 9.74 7.41 15.22
N ALA A 197 9.76 7.22 16.54
CA ALA A 197 10.93 7.50 17.36
C ALA A 197 12.14 6.66 16.94
N ILE A 198 11.94 5.38 16.61
CA ILE A 198 13.00 4.50 16.10
C ILE A 198 13.53 5.00 14.75
N ARG A 199 12.64 5.45 13.85
CA ARG A 199 13.02 6.02 12.56
C ARG A 199 13.90 7.27 12.73
N ASP A 200 13.53 8.14 13.65
CA ASP A 200 14.22 9.41 13.84
C ASP A 200 15.62 9.21 14.48
N ASN A 201 15.72 8.37 15.52
CA ASN A 201 17.00 7.94 16.09
C ASN A 201 16.81 6.67 16.92
N GLU A 202 17.33 5.55 16.42
CA GLU A 202 17.20 4.23 17.06
C GLU A 202 17.89 4.17 18.44
N ILE A 203 19.11 4.72 18.54
CA ILE A 203 19.92 4.71 19.78
C ILE A 203 19.22 5.54 20.89
N ALA A 204 18.69 6.71 20.51
CA ALA A 204 17.96 7.55 21.45
C ALA A 204 16.64 6.88 21.91
N ALA A 205 15.93 6.22 21.01
CA ALA A 205 14.71 5.48 21.32
C ALA A 205 14.99 4.34 22.32
N GLU A 206 16.07 3.59 22.11
CA GLU A 206 16.49 2.51 22.98
C GLU A 206 16.89 3.03 24.37
N SER A 207 17.61 4.15 24.44
CA SER A 207 17.96 4.82 25.68
C SER A 207 16.74 5.31 26.47
N CYS A 208 15.62 5.58 25.80
CA CYS A 208 14.33 5.91 26.40
C CYS A 208 13.51 4.66 26.80
N GLY A 209 14.06 3.45 26.71
CA GLY A 209 13.41 2.19 27.10
C GLY A 209 12.47 1.60 26.03
N ILE A 210 12.54 2.07 24.77
CA ILE A 210 11.76 1.49 23.67
C ILE A 210 12.44 0.22 23.17
N GLN A 211 11.73 -0.91 23.17
CA GLN A 211 12.23 -2.18 22.62
C GLN A 211 12.26 -2.12 21.08
N THR A 212 13.37 -1.64 20.51
CA THR A 212 13.51 -1.36 19.07
C THR A 212 13.22 -2.57 18.20
N THR A 213 13.77 -3.75 18.53
CA THR A 213 13.54 -5.00 17.79
C THR A 213 12.06 -5.38 17.73
N TYR A 214 11.34 -5.30 18.85
CA TYR A 214 9.91 -5.62 18.90
C TYR A 214 9.09 -4.73 17.97
N TYR A 215 9.28 -3.41 18.06
CA TYR A 215 8.53 -2.46 17.25
C TYR A 215 8.89 -2.51 15.75
N LYS A 216 10.14 -2.78 15.42
CA LYS A 216 10.58 -3.02 14.04
C LYS A 216 9.89 -4.25 13.45
N VAL A 217 9.95 -5.40 14.14
CA VAL A 217 9.32 -6.64 13.65
C VAL A 217 7.81 -6.48 13.57
N MET A 218 7.17 -5.84 14.55
CA MET A 218 5.74 -5.57 14.52
C MET A 218 5.33 -4.73 13.31
N ALA A 219 6.01 -3.60 13.04
CA ALA A 219 5.69 -2.74 11.89
C ALA A 219 5.93 -3.45 10.56
N PHE A 220 7.01 -4.23 10.46
CA PHE A 220 7.33 -5.02 9.28
C PHE A 220 6.30 -6.13 9.02
N ALA A 221 5.91 -6.88 10.05
CA ALA A 221 4.89 -7.92 9.95
C ALA A 221 3.52 -7.33 9.56
N PHE A 222 3.17 -6.16 10.12
CA PHE A 222 1.95 -5.44 9.76
C PHE A 222 1.96 -5.00 8.29
N SER A 223 3.09 -4.50 7.79
CA SER A 223 3.31 -4.19 6.38
C SER A 223 3.13 -5.44 5.50
N ALA A 224 3.78 -6.55 5.86
CA ALA A 224 3.70 -7.82 5.15
C ALA A 224 2.26 -8.40 5.11
N ALA A 225 1.52 -8.28 6.22
CA ALA A 225 0.15 -8.76 6.32
C ALA A 225 -0.77 -8.07 5.30
N PHE A 226 -0.68 -6.74 5.16
CA PHE A 226 -1.47 -6.01 4.15
C PHE A 226 -1.00 -6.28 2.72
N ALA A 227 0.30 -6.51 2.51
CA ALA A 227 0.78 -6.99 1.21
C ALA A 227 0.16 -8.34 0.83
N GLY A 228 0.04 -9.26 1.80
CA GLY A 228 -0.65 -10.53 1.60
C GLY A 228 -2.12 -10.37 1.28
N MET A 229 -2.83 -9.47 1.96
CA MET A 229 -4.23 -9.17 1.66
C MET A 229 -4.39 -8.62 0.23
N ALA A 230 -3.52 -7.71 -0.21
CA ALA A 230 -3.48 -7.22 -1.60
C ALA A 230 -3.22 -8.36 -2.59
N GLY A 231 -2.34 -9.30 -2.23
CA GLY A 231 -2.09 -10.53 -2.98
C GLY A 231 -3.33 -11.40 -3.13
N GLY A 232 -4.10 -11.59 -2.05
CA GLY A 232 -5.37 -12.32 -2.08
C GLY A 232 -6.41 -11.67 -2.99
N LEU A 233 -6.52 -10.33 -2.95
CA LEU A 233 -7.37 -9.57 -3.89
C LEU A 233 -6.92 -9.76 -5.34
N TYR A 234 -5.60 -9.71 -5.59
CA TYR A 234 -5.01 -9.92 -6.91
C TYR A 234 -5.29 -11.32 -7.45
N ALA A 235 -5.17 -12.36 -6.61
CA ALA A 235 -5.48 -13.74 -6.96
C ALA A 235 -6.93 -13.91 -7.43
N CYS A 236 -7.88 -13.40 -6.63
CA CYS A 236 -9.31 -13.46 -6.93
C CYS A 236 -9.75 -12.49 -8.03
N TYR A 237 -8.87 -11.59 -8.47
CA TYR A 237 -9.09 -10.71 -9.62
C TYR A 237 -8.66 -11.36 -10.93
N ILE A 238 -7.42 -11.83 -11.02
CA ILE A 238 -6.87 -12.39 -12.27
C ILE A 238 -7.41 -13.79 -12.54
N GLY A 239 -7.56 -14.62 -11.51
CA GLY A 239 -8.03 -16.00 -11.63
C GLY A 239 -6.96 -17.01 -12.04
N VAL A 240 -5.73 -16.56 -12.31
CA VAL A 240 -4.56 -17.39 -12.60
C VAL A 240 -3.34 -16.78 -11.90
N LEU A 241 -2.63 -17.57 -11.10
CA LEU A 241 -1.41 -17.14 -10.43
C LEU A 241 -0.19 -17.82 -11.03
N ASN A 242 0.81 -17.02 -11.39
CA ASN A 242 2.12 -17.50 -11.79
C ASN A 242 3.18 -16.94 -10.83
N PRO A 243 4.08 -17.76 -10.25
CA PRO A 243 5.13 -17.27 -9.36
C PRO A 243 6.03 -16.20 -9.97
N SER A 244 6.24 -16.25 -11.30
CA SER A 244 7.10 -15.28 -12.00
C SER A 244 6.58 -13.83 -11.92
N THR A 245 5.29 -13.61 -11.68
CA THR A 245 4.70 -12.25 -11.53
C THR A 245 5.10 -11.57 -10.22
N PHE A 246 5.55 -12.32 -9.22
CA PHE A 246 5.94 -11.83 -7.90
C PHE A 246 7.45 -11.69 -7.73
N GLY A 247 8.19 -11.49 -8.82
CA GLY A 247 9.63 -11.33 -8.80
C GLY A 247 10.09 -9.95 -8.35
N PHE A 248 11.41 -9.76 -8.39
CA PHE A 248 12.09 -8.52 -8.01
C PHE A 248 11.51 -7.26 -8.65
N MET A 249 11.21 -7.30 -9.96
CA MET A 249 10.65 -6.14 -10.67
C MET A 249 9.33 -5.64 -10.06
N LYS A 250 8.49 -6.56 -9.56
CA LYS A 250 7.24 -6.17 -8.89
C LYS A 250 7.51 -5.48 -7.55
N SER A 251 8.53 -5.92 -6.80
CA SER A 251 8.95 -5.23 -5.56
C SER A 251 9.45 -3.82 -5.84
N ILE A 252 10.26 -3.64 -6.91
CA ILE A 252 10.74 -2.32 -7.33
C ILE A 252 9.58 -1.42 -7.76
N GLU A 253 8.62 -1.92 -8.54
CA GLU A 253 7.44 -1.17 -8.96
C GLU A 253 6.67 -0.60 -7.75
N ILE A 254 6.45 -1.45 -6.72
CA ILE A 254 5.77 -1.03 -5.49
C ILE A 254 6.62 0.01 -4.72
N LEU A 255 7.94 -0.19 -4.64
CA LEU A 255 8.84 0.76 -3.99
C LEU A 255 8.82 2.12 -4.68
N VAL A 256 8.87 2.15 -6.01
CA VAL A 256 8.79 3.38 -6.80
C VAL A 256 7.51 4.15 -6.51
N MET A 257 6.36 3.45 -6.36
CA MET A 257 5.09 4.09 -5.97
C MET A 257 5.19 4.80 -4.61
N VAL A 258 5.91 4.21 -3.65
CA VAL A 258 6.08 4.79 -2.31
C VAL A 258 7.05 5.96 -2.33
N VAL A 259 8.20 5.81 -2.98
CA VAL A 259 9.23 6.85 -3.06
C VAL A 259 8.70 8.09 -3.78
N LEU A 260 8.03 7.91 -4.92
CA LEU A 260 7.40 9.01 -5.67
C LEU A 260 6.25 9.67 -4.93
N GLY A 261 5.50 8.90 -4.13
CA GLY A 261 4.46 9.45 -3.28
C GLY A 261 4.99 10.35 -2.18
N GLY A 262 6.20 10.06 -1.73
CA GLY A 262 6.86 10.64 -0.57
C GLY A 262 6.80 9.68 0.62
N MET A 263 7.98 9.24 1.05
CA MET A 263 8.12 8.31 2.18
C MET A 263 7.52 8.93 3.46
N GLY A 264 6.62 8.19 4.12
CA GLY A 264 5.90 8.65 5.32
C GLY A 264 4.62 9.43 5.05
N SER A 265 4.27 9.69 3.78
CA SER A 265 2.99 10.28 3.40
C SER A 265 2.03 9.22 2.87
N MET A 266 0.96 8.94 3.61
CA MET A 266 -0.05 7.98 3.20
C MET A 266 -0.81 8.45 1.94
N LEU A 267 -1.19 9.73 1.89
CA LEU A 267 -1.86 10.30 0.73
C LEU A 267 -0.95 10.37 -0.49
N GLY A 268 0.34 10.66 -0.28
CA GLY A 268 1.34 10.59 -1.34
C GLY A 268 1.39 9.21 -1.97
N SER A 269 1.43 8.14 -1.16
CA SER A 269 1.43 6.75 -1.65
C SER A 269 0.14 6.40 -2.42
N ILE A 270 -1.04 6.89 -1.98
CA ILE A 270 -2.30 6.68 -2.69
C ILE A 270 -2.27 7.37 -4.07
N LEU A 271 -1.85 8.63 -4.11
CA LEU A 271 -1.79 9.40 -5.36
C LEU A 271 -0.78 8.83 -6.35
N SER A 272 0.43 8.51 -5.87
CA SER A 272 1.47 7.94 -6.74
C SER A 272 1.09 6.56 -7.27
N ALA A 273 0.51 5.69 -6.44
CA ALA A 273 0.00 4.39 -6.89
C ALA A 273 -1.08 4.55 -7.96
N THR A 274 -1.99 5.52 -7.78
CA THR A 274 -3.03 5.84 -8.77
C THR A 274 -2.42 6.34 -10.07
N VAL A 275 -1.54 7.34 -10.02
CA VAL A 275 -0.90 7.95 -11.19
C VAL A 275 -0.06 6.90 -11.94
N LEU A 276 0.81 6.17 -11.23
CA LEU A 276 1.72 5.20 -11.85
C LEU A 276 1.00 3.97 -12.43
N THR A 277 -0.16 3.63 -11.92
CA THR A 277 -0.97 2.55 -12.49
C THR A 277 -1.76 3.02 -13.71
N ILE A 278 -2.24 4.26 -13.72
CA ILE A 278 -3.02 4.82 -14.84
C ILE A 278 -2.11 5.29 -15.98
N LEU A 279 -0.91 5.79 -15.69
CA LEU A 279 -0.01 6.38 -16.68
C LEU A 279 0.32 5.44 -17.87
N PRO A 280 0.73 4.17 -17.65
CA PRO A 280 0.97 3.23 -18.75
C PRO A 280 -0.28 2.93 -19.59
N GLU A 281 -1.46 3.02 -18.97
CA GLU A 281 -2.74 2.81 -19.64
C GLU A 281 -3.16 4.03 -20.45
N ALA A 282 -2.95 5.23 -19.94
CA ALA A 282 -3.22 6.48 -20.66
C ALA A 282 -2.30 6.65 -21.87
N THR A 283 -1.08 6.13 -21.78
CA THR A 283 -0.10 6.17 -22.88
C THR A 283 -0.17 4.97 -23.82
N ARG A 284 -1.20 4.11 -23.68
CA ARG A 284 -1.37 2.91 -24.51
C ARG A 284 -1.44 3.20 -26.02
N SER A 285 -1.95 4.36 -26.40
CA SER A 285 -2.00 4.79 -27.81
C SER A 285 -0.62 4.94 -28.44
N PHE A 286 0.44 5.10 -27.66
CA PHE A 286 1.83 5.22 -28.11
C PHE A 286 2.59 3.89 -28.11
N ASP A 287 1.92 2.79 -27.90
CA ASP A 287 2.38 1.39 -27.92
C ASP A 287 3.87 1.19 -27.56
N SER A 288 4.78 1.28 -28.54
CA SER A 288 6.23 1.06 -28.36
C SER A 288 6.91 2.08 -27.42
N TYR A 289 6.38 3.31 -27.31
CA TYR A 289 6.98 4.39 -26.52
C TYR A 289 6.45 4.47 -25.10
N ARG A 290 5.40 3.74 -24.75
CA ARG A 290 4.76 3.84 -23.42
C ARG A 290 5.71 3.60 -22.26
N MET A 291 6.62 2.61 -22.39
CA MET A 291 7.61 2.30 -21.37
C MET A 291 8.69 3.37 -21.26
N VAL A 292 9.06 3.97 -22.40
CA VAL A 292 10.00 5.10 -22.43
C VAL A 292 9.39 6.32 -21.76
N ILE A 293 8.13 6.64 -22.07
CA ILE A 293 7.39 7.75 -21.46
C ILE A 293 7.26 7.52 -19.94
N TYR A 294 6.91 6.30 -19.51
CA TYR A 294 6.82 5.93 -18.12
C TYR A 294 8.15 6.16 -17.38
N SER A 295 9.25 5.64 -17.94
CA SER A 295 10.59 5.80 -17.35
C SER A 295 11.04 7.26 -17.31
N LEU A 296 10.76 8.04 -18.38
CA LEU A 296 11.09 9.46 -18.44
C LEU A 296 10.35 10.26 -17.37
N VAL A 297 9.05 10.01 -17.21
CA VAL A 297 8.22 10.67 -16.18
C VAL A 297 8.78 10.34 -14.78
N LEU A 298 9.17 9.08 -14.54
CA LEU A 298 9.78 8.68 -13.27
C LEU A 298 11.07 9.45 -12.98
N ILE A 299 11.98 9.52 -13.96
CA ILE A 299 13.27 10.21 -13.82
C ILE A 299 13.05 11.69 -13.55
N LEU A 300 12.20 12.35 -14.35
CA LEU A 300 11.88 13.76 -14.19
C LEU A 300 11.27 14.04 -12.81
N MET A 301 10.33 13.22 -12.35
CA MET A 301 9.73 13.36 -11.03
C MET A 301 10.76 13.24 -9.91
N MET A 302 11.70 12.30 -9.99
CA MET A 302 12.75 12.13 -8.98
C MET A 302 13.75 13.29 -8.98
N ILE A 303 14.06 13.85 -10.14
CA ILE A 303 14.97 15.01 -10.24
C ILE A 303 14.32 16.29 -9.68
N PHE A 304 13.07 16.57 -10.10
CA PHE A 304 12.40 17.82 -9.72
C PHE A 304 11.73 17.79 -8.35
N ARG A 305 11.37 16.59 -7.85
CA ARG A 305 10.68 16.40 -6.56
C ARG A 305 11.27 15.25 -5.76
N PRO A 306 12.52 15.35 -5.27
CA PRO A 306 13.18 14.29 -4.53
C PRO A 306 12.47 13.91 -3.22
N GLY A 307 11.68 14.81 -2.64
CA GLY A 307 10.84 14.55 -1.48
C GLY A 307 9.50 13.86 -1.80
N GLY A 308 9.24 13.51 -3.07
CA GLY A 308 7.98 12.92 -3.53
C GLY A 308 6.90 13.97 -3.86
N LEU A 309 5.76 13.49 -4.41
CA LEU A 309 4.65 14.34 -4.87
C LEU A 309 4.08 15.25 -3.77
N LEU A 310 3.88 14.69 -2.57
CA LEU A 310 3.35 15.40 -1.41
C LEU A 310 4.38 15.62 -0.30
N GLY A 311 5.62 15.08 -0.45
CA GLY A 311 6.64 15.12 0.59
C GLY A 311 6.13 14.50 1.89
N SER A 312 6.53 15.03 3.03
CA SER A 312 6.03 14.63 4.36
C SER A 312 4.70 15.32 4.73
N TYR A 313 3.96 15.85 3.74
CA TYR A 313 2.75 16.61 4.00
C TYR A 313 1.57 15.67 4.32
N ASP A 314 1.18 15.64 5.59
CA ASP A 314 -0.07 15.01 6.02
C ASP A 314 -1.25 15.93 5.71
N PHE A 315 -1.85 15.72 4.55
CA PHE A 315 -3.12 16.37 4.21
C PHE A 315 -4.22 15.86 5.14
N SER A 316 -4.74 16.72 5.96
CA SER A 316 -5.91 16.44 6.80
C SER A 316 -7.03 17.37 6.37
N LEU A 317 -8.11 16.77 5.85
CA LEU A 317 -9.30 17.52 5.42
C LEU A 317 -9.84 18.39 6.57
N SER A 318 -9.77 17.90 7.80
CA SER A 318 -10.16 18.66 8.99
C SER A 318 -9.29 19.91 9.19
N ARG A 319 -7.99 19.86 8.87
CA ARG A 319 -7.12 21.06 8.93
C ARG A 319 -7.46 22.06 7.82
N VAL A 320 -7.85 21.59 6.64
CA VAL A 320 -8.30 22.48 5.55
C VAL A 320 -9.59 23.18 5.95
N VAL A 321 -10.56 22.43 6.48
CA VAL A 321 -11.83 23.00 6.94
C VAL A 321 -11.60 23.95 8.14
N GLU A 322 -10.71 23.61 9.08
CA GLU A 322 -10.33 24.52 10.16
C GLU A 322 -9.68 25.81 9.64
N LYS A 323 -8.82 25.73 8.62
CA LYS A 323 -8.23 26.93 7.97
C LYS A 323 -9.29 27.78 7.27
N ILE A 324 -10.27 27.15 6.61
CA ILE A 324 -11.40 27.84 5.99
C ILE A 324 -12.25 28.52 7.07
N MET A 325 -12.62 27.79 8.14
CA MET A 325 -13.44 28.30 9.23
C MET A 325 -12.77 29.44 10.02
N ASN A 326 -11.45 29.40 10.14
CA ASN A 326 -10.66 30.45 10.80
C ASN A 326 -10.24 31.58 9.85
N GLY A 327 -10.63 31.54 8.57
CA GLY A 327 -10.35 32.58 7.57
C GLY A 327 -8.86 32.72 7.19
N GLU A 328 -8.02 31.75 7.55
CA GLU A 328 -6.56 31.83 7.32
C GLU A 328 -6.19 31.71 5.82
N LEU A 329 -7.07 31.11 4.99
CA LEU A 329 -6.85 31.03 3.54
C LEU A 329 -7.05 32.38 2.85
N PHE A 330 -7.95 33.20 3.34
CA PHE A 330 -8.22 34.53 2.77
C PHE A 330 -7.20 35.59 3.23
N LYS A 331 -6.58 35.42 4.42
CA LYS A 331 -5.52 36.31 4.90
C LYS A 331 -4.22 36.20 4.11
N LYS A 332 -3.83 34.99 3.73
CA LYS A 332 -2.58 34.72 3.01
C LYS A 332 -2.58 35.24 1.56
N ASN A 333 -3.77 35.37 0.94
CA ASN A 333 -3.91 36.00 -0.38
C ASN A 333 -3.80 37.54 -0.28
N LYS A 334 -4.33 38.15 0.77
CA LYS A 334 -4.21 39.60 0.98
C LYS A 334 -2.78 40.06 1.30
N GLU A 335 -2.00 39.23 2.02
CA GLU A 335 -0.58 39.52 2.27
C GLU A 335 0.29 39.36 1.02
N LYS A 336 -0.09 38.48 0.07
CA LYS A 336 0.61 38.37 -1.22
C LYS A 336 0.24 39.49 -2.19
N GLU A 337 -1.01 39.91 -2.22
CA GLU A 337 -1.44 41.07 -3.04
C GLU A 337 -0.88 42.39 -2.51
N GLY A 338 -0.63 42.53 -1.18
CA GLY A 338 0.02 43.70 -0.60
C GLY A 338 1.54 43.78 -0.82
N ALA A 339 2.20 42.63 -1.05
CA ALA A 339 3.65 42.58 -1.32
C ALA A 339 4.01 42.76 -2.79
N ASP A 340 3.05 42.61 -3.70
CA ASP A 340 3.24 42.88 -5.14
C ASP A 340 2.95 44.35 -5.53
N HIS A 341 2.60 45.20 -4.56
CA HIS A 341 2.32 46.66 -4.73
C HIS A 341 3.25 47.58 -3.94
N GLU A 342 4.30 47.06 -3.30
CA GLU A 342 5.43 47.83 -2.79
C GLU A 342 6.71 47.48 -3.62
#